data_59e4e477b3f9353deaa349c999b449bb
#
_entry.id   59e4e477b3f9353deaa349c999b449bb
#
_cell.length_a   1.000
_cell.length_b   1.000
_cell.length_c   1.000
_cell.angle_alpha   90.00
_cell.angle_beta   90.00
_cell.angle_gamma   90.00
#
_symmetry.space_group_name_H-M   'P 1'
#
loop_
_entity.id
_entity.type
_entity.pdbx_description
1 polymer ?
#
loop_
_entity_poly.entity_id
_entity_poly.type
_entity_poly.pdbx_seq_one_letter_code
_entity_poly.pdbx_strand_id
1 'polypeptide(L)'
;MIIRNWTLLLFIISLISISSALIAEYFFNLQPCELCLKQRHPYYLILVSLVFIFIIKNLNKVVFYLLIQLAAVYGLFYSIWHVGVENKILKGPSGCSVMLKNSESASDLKAQILSKQVISCDEVIWSFFGISAASINTLVLLVIFILNAIYLFKNYGTKKEKNV
;
A
#
# COMPACT_ATOMS: atom_id res chain seq x y z
N MET A 1 1.62 -23.48 11.90
CA MET A 1 1.01 -22.56 12.89
C MET A 1 0.60 -21.23 12.24
N ILE A 2 1.47 -20.58 11.48
CA ILE A 2 1.22 -19.28 10.81
C ILE A 2 -0.03 -19.29 9.91
N ILE A 3 -0.18 -20.33 9.06
CA ILE A 3 -1.32 -20.43 8.12
C ILE A 3 -2.66 -20.62 8.84
N ARG A 4 -2.67 -21.24 10.04
CA ARG A 4 -3.90 -21.44 10.82
C ARG A 4 -4.49 -20.12 11.33
N ASN A 5 -3.65 -19.17 11.67
CA ASN A 5 -4.04 -17.86 12.21
C ASN A 5 -3.87 -16.73 11.16
N TRP A 6 -3.84 -17.10 9.85
CA TRP A 6 -3.53 -16.16 8.78
C TRP A 6 -4.45 -14.94 8.76
N THR A 7 -5.75 -15.14 8.97
CA THR A 7 -6.74 -14.06 9.04
C THR A 7 -6.41 -13.02 10.11
N LEU A 8 -6.02 -13.47 11.30
CA LEU A 8 -5.62 -12.59 12.40
C LEU A 8 -4.30 -11.87 12.10
N LEU A 9 -3.33 -12.60 11.52
CA LEU A 9 -2.05 -12.01 11.10
C LEU A 9 -2.25 -10.91 10.06
N LEU A 10 -3.08 -11.15 9.04
CA LEU A 10 -3.43 -10.14 8.03
C LEU A 10 -4.03 -8.90 8.67
N PHE A 11 -4.95 -9.08 9.63
CA PHE A 11 -5.57 -7.97 10.34
C PHE A 11 -4.54 -7.14 11.10
N ILE A 12 -3.67 -7.79 11.87
CA ILE A 12 -2.63 -7.12 12.67
C ILE A 12 -1.63 -6.38 11.74
N ILE A 13 -1.13 -7.04 10.69
CA ILE A 13 -0.17 -6.43 9.76
C ILE A 13 -0.80 -5.20 9.08
N SER A 14 -2.03 -5.33 8.59
CA SER A 14 -2.71 -4.23 7.91
C SER A 14 -3.01 -3.06 8.85
N LEU A 15 -3.41 -3.37 10.09
CA LEU A 15 -3.67 -2.35 11.12
C LEU A 15 -2.38 -1.60 11.48
N ILE A 16 -1.27 -2.31 11.71
CA ILE A 16 0.03 -1.70 12.01
C ILE A 16 0.48 -0.83 10.83
N SER A 17 0.37 -1.33 9.59
CA SER A 17 0.79 -0.58 8.39
C SER A 17 0.03 0.73 8.23
N ILE A 18 -1.30 0.73 8.41
CA ILE A 18 -2.09 1.96 8.35
C ILE A 18 -1.82 2.88 9.53
N SER A 19 -1.76 2.32 10.75
CA SER A 19 -1.50 3.13 11.94
C SER A 19 -0.15 3.83 11.87
N SER A 20 0.90 3.14 11.44
CA SER A 20 2.23 3.74 11.26
C SER A 20 2.23 4.85 10.21
N ALA A 21 1.52 4.66 9.09
CA ALA A 21 1.38 5.68 8.06
C ALA A 21 0.62 6.92 8.54
N LEU A 22 -0.45 6.74 9.33
CA LEU A 22 -1.22 7.85 9.91
C LEU A 22 -0.43 8.57 11.02
N ILE A 23 0.30 7.84 11.85
CA ILE A 23 1.19 8.45 12.87
C ILE A 23 2.27 9.29 12.18
N ALA A 24 2.88 8.79 11.11
CA ALA A 24 3.87 9.56 10.35
C ALA A 24 3.27 10.86 9.80
N GLU A 25 2.06 10.81 9.25
CA GLU A 25 1.39 11.97 8.69
C GLU A 25 0.93 12.98 9.76
N TYR A 26 0.17 12.54 10.77
CA TYR A 26 -0.47 13.45 11.72
C TYR A 26 0.39 13.82 12.93
N PHE A 27 1.27 12.91 13.37
CA PHE A 27 2.09 13.17 14.55
C PHE A 27 3.46 13.75 14.18
N PHE A 28 4.07 13.24 13.10
CA PHE A 28 5.37 13.75 12.63
C PHE A 28 5.25 14.78 11.51
N ASN A 29 4.02 15.16 11.09
CA ASN A 29 3.76 16.09 9.99
C ASN A 29 4.46 15.72 8.67
N LEU A 30 4.69 14.41 8.43
CA LEU A 30 5.27 13.91 7.20
C LEU A 30 4.18 13.76 6.15
N GLN A 31 4.04 14.77 5.30
CA GLN A 31 2.99 14.77 4.27
C GLN A 31 3.21 13.63 3.26
N PRO A 32 2.20 12.78 2.98
CA PRO A 32 2.35 11.69 2.04
C PRO A 32 2.32 12.20 0.59
N CYS A 33 3.18 11.65 -0.25
CA CYS A 33 3.12 11.86 -1.70
C CYS A 33 1.93 11.09 -2.32
N GLU A 34 1.63 11.34 -3.60
CA GLU A 34 0.52 10.66 -4.29
C GLU A 34 0.69 9.14 -4.32
N LEU A 35 1.90 8.63 -4.58
CA LEU A 35 2.16 7.18 -4.57
C LEU A 35 2.05 6.59 -3.17
N CYS A 36 2.46 7.33 -2.12
CA CYS A 36 2.25 6.92 -0.73
C CYS A 36 0.77 6.70 -0.40
N LEU A 37 -0.10 7.61 -0.85
CA LEU A 37 -1.54 7.49 -0.64
C LEU A 37 -2.11 6.26 -1.36
N LYS A 38 -1.71 6.01 -2.62
CA LYS A 38 -2.15 4.82 -3.38
C LYS A 38 -1.73 3.52 -2.73
N GLN A 39 -0.57 3.49 -2.05
CA GLN A 39 -0.08 2.33 -1.32
C GLN A 39 -0.89 2.02 -0.04
N ARG A 40 -1.69 2.94 0.48
CA ARG A 40 -2.57 2.71 1.64
C ARG A 40 -3.88 2.01 1.24
N HIS A 41 -4.37 2.17 0.00
CA HIS A 41 -5.64 1.61 -0.46
C HIS A 41 -5.74 0.08 -0.26
N PRO A 42 -4.72 -0.74 -0.60
CA PRO A 42 -4.80 -2.19 -0.39
C PRO A 42 -5.06 -2.55 1.07
N TYR A 43 -4.44 -1.88 2.03
CA TYR A 43 -4.65 -2.15 3.44
C TYR A 43 -6.07 -1.82 3.92
N TYR A 44 -6.67 -0.72 3.42
CA TYR A 44 -8.07 -0.41 3.71
C TYR A 44 -8.99 -1.51 3.18
N LEU A 45 -8.78 -1.97 1.95
CA LEU A 45 -9.58 -3.03 1.35
C LEU A 45 -9.39 -4.37 2.07
N ILE A 46 -8.17 -4.69 2.50
CA ILE A 46 -7.88 -5.88 3.33
C ILE A 46 -8.64 -5.80 4.65
N LEU A 47 -8.55 -4.69 5.38
CA LEU A 47 -9.23 -4.51 6.67
C LEU A 47 -10.75 -4.63 6.53
N VAL A 48 -11.35 -3.98 5.55
CA VAL A 48 -12.79 -4.08 5.26
C VAL A 48 -13.18 -5.53 4.95
N SER A 49 -12.42 -6.22 4.08
CA SER A 49 -12.65 -7.62 3.75
C SER A 49 -12.60 -8.53 4.98
N LEU A 50 -11.64 -8.30 5.86
CA LEU A 50 -11.48 -9.08 7.10
C LEU A 50 -12.61 -8.83 8.09
N VAL A 51 -13.09 -7.59 8.22
CA VAL A 51 -14.26 -7.24 9.04
C VAL A 51 -15.48 -8.03 8.56
N PHE A 52 -15.74 -8.10 7.25
CA PHE A 52 -16.83 -8.93 6.70
C PHE A 52 -16.65 -10.42 7.01
N ILE A 53 -15.43 -10.96 6.89
CA ILE A 53 -15.12 -12.35 7.23
C ILE A 53 -15.40 -12.65 8.71
N PHE A 54 -15.15 -11.70 9.62
CA PHE A 54 -15.38 -11.88 11.05
C PHE A 54 -16.85 -11.76 11.45
N ILE A 55 -17.59 -10.82 10.84
CA ILE A 55 -18.97 -10.51 11.23
C ILE A 55 -19.96 -11.53 10.62
N ILE A 56 -19.79 -11.90 9.34
CA ILE A 56 -20.78 -12.69 8.61
C ILE A 56 -20.33 -14.16 8.54
N LYS A 57 -20.96 -15.02 9.36
CA LYS A 57 -20.59 -16.44 9.48
C LYS A 57 -20.83 -17.26 8.19
N ASN A 58 -21.86 -16.93 7.42
CA ASN A 58 -22.30 -17.69 6.22
C ASN A 58 -21.71 -17.16 4.92
N LEU A 59 -20.67 -16.34 4.97
CA LEU A 59 -20.07 -15.71 3.81
C LEU A 59 -19.15 -16.67 3.05
N ASN A 60 -19.12 -16.54 1.73
CA ASN A 60 -18.13 -17.24 0.92
C ASN A 60 -16.75 -16.61 1.09
N LYS A 61 -15.99 -17.11 2.07
CA LYS A 61 -14.67 -16.57 2.45
C LYS A 61 -13.67 -16.55 1.28
N VAL A 62 -13.81 -17.47 0.32
CA VAL A 62 -12.92 -17.53 -0.86
C VAL A 62 -12.92 -16.20 -1.62
N VAL A 63 -14.09 -15.61 -1.85
CA VAL A 63 -14.23 -14.35 -2.59
C VAL A 63 -13.43 -13.23 -1.90
N PHE A 64 -13.49 -13.15 -0.57
CA PHE A 64 -12.78 -12.13 0.19
C PHE A 64 -11.27 -12.33 0.16
N TYR A 65 -10.78 -13.58 0.25
CA TYR A 65 -9.33 -13.83 0.11
C TYR A 65 -8.85 -13.60 -1.33
N LEU A 66 -9.68 -13.78 -2.35
CA LEU A 66 -9.36 -13.36 -3.72
C LEU A 66 -9.30 -11.84 -3.85
N LEU A 67 -10.24 -11.11 -3.23
CA LEU A 67 -10.18 -9.65 -3.17
C LEU A 67 -8.91 -9.15 -2.46
N ILE A 68 -8.52 -9.78 -1.36
CA ILE A 68 -7.26 -9.50 -0.66
C ILE A 68 -6.06 -9.77 -1.58
N GLN A 69 -6.11 -10.84 -2.37
CA GLN A 69 -5.05 -11.15 -3.34
C GLN A 69 -4.92 -10.07 -4.42
N LEU A 70 -6.05 -9.61 -4.97
CA LEU A 70 -6.08 -8.51 -5.95
C LEU A 70 -5.60 -7.18 -5.34
N ALA A 71 -5.99 -6.90 -4.10
CA ALA A 71 -5.49 -5.73 -3.36
C ALA A 71 -3.97 -5.77 -3.18
N ALA A 72 -3.40 -6.95 -2.85
CA ALA A 72 -1.97 -7.12 -2.72
C ALA A 72 -1.23 -6.90 -4.04
N VAL A 73 -1.78 -7.40 -5.17
CA VAL A 73 -1.23 -7.15 -6.52
C VAL A 73 -1.24 -5.65 -6.84
N TYR A 74 -2.37 -4.98 -6.62
CA TYR A 74 -2.48 -3.54 -6.79
C TYR A 74 -1.44 -2.78 -5.96
N GLY A 75 -1.33 -3.12 -4.67
CA GLY A 75 -0.36 -2.50 -3.77
C GLY A 75 1.09 -2.73 -4.19
N LEU A 76 1.43 -3.95 -4.62
CA LEU A 76 2.76 -4.28 -5.13
C LEU A 76 3.10 -3.46 -6.38
N PHE A 77 2.16 -3.29 -7.31
CA PHE A 77 2.38 -2.49 -8.51
C PHE A 77 2.79 -1.05 -8.15
N TYR A 78 2.00 -0.37 -7.30
CA TYR A 78 2.30 1.00 -6.89
C TYR A 78 3.52 1.11 -6.00
N SER A 79 3.79 0.10 -5.19
CA SER A 79 4.94 0.07 -4.29
C SER A 79 6.26 -0.09 -5.06
N ILE A 80 6.31 -1.02 -6.02
CA ILE A 80 7.47 -1.23 -6.91
C ILE A 80 7.69 0.02 -7.78
N TRP A 81 6.61 0.60 -8.31
CA TRP A 81 6.71 1.85 -9.07
C TRP A 81 7.31 2.96 -8.22
N HIS A 82 6.85 3.13 -6.97
CA HIS A 82 7.37 4.15 -6.05
C HIS A 82 8.86 3.95 -5.77
N VAL A 83 9.28 2.73 -5.47
CA VAL A 83 10.72 2.41 -5.30
C VAL A 83 11.53 2.74 -6.57
N GLY A 84 10.97 2.48 -7.75
CA GLY A 84 11.58 2.86 -9.03
C GLY A 84 11.71 4.38 -9.22
N VAL A 85 10.74 5.15 -8.72
CA VAL A 85 10.77 6.62 -8.75
C VAL A 85 11.79 7.17 -7.76
N GLU A 86 11.84 6.65 -6.52
CA GLU A 86 12.85 7.02 -5.51
C GLU A 86 14.28 6.78 -6.01
N ASN A 87 14.49 5.69 -6.74
CA ASN A 87 15.79 5.37 -7.35
C ASN A 87 16.04 6.10 -8.69
N LYS A 88 15.13 7.00 -9.13
CA LYS A 88 15.22 7.75 -10.39
C LYS A 88 15.28 6.87 -11.65
N ILE A 89 14.84 5.62 -11.56
CA ILE A 89 14.74 4.66 -12.69
C ILE A 89 13.44 4.90 -13.46
N LEU A 90 12.35 5.21 -12.75
CA LEU A 90 11.03 5.45 -13.32
C LEU A 90 10.59 6.89 -13.09
N LYS A 91 9.79 7.42 -14.03
CA LYS A 91 9.15 8.72 -13.85
C LYS A 91 7.96 8.59 -12.92
N GLY A 92 7.83 9.52 -11.98
CA GLY A 92 6.66 9.65 -11.14
C GLY A 92 5.42 10.06 -11.93
N PRO A 93 4.21 9.87 -11.37
CA PRO A 93 2.98 10.39 -11.96
C PRO A 93 3.05 11.94 -12.06
N SER A 94 2.29 12.52 -12.98
CA SER A 94 2.33 13.95 -13.32
C SER A 94 2.04 14.91 -12.13
N GLY A 95 1.55 14.39 -11.02
CA GLY A 95 1.34 15.16 -9.78
C GLY A 95 2.51 15.07 -8.78
N CYS A 96 3.49 14.19 -9.01
CA CYS A 96 4.64 13.98 -8.11
C CYS A 96 5.86 14.87 -8.40
N SER A 97 5.87 15.59 -9.51
CA SER A 97 6.87 16.61 -9.81
C SER A 97 6.19 17.96 -9.84
N VAL A 98 6.80 18.95 -9.20
CA VAL A 98 6.37 20.34 -9.35
C VAL A 98 6.61 20.75 -10.81
N MET A 99 5.62 20.55 -11.69
CA MET A 99 5.59 21.32 -12.90
C MET A 99 5.24 22.76 -12.48
N LEU A 100 6.28 23.56 -12.24
CA LEU A 100 6.16 25.00 -12.20
C LEU A 100 5.61 25.39 -13.58
N LYS A 101 4.33 25.75 -13.65
CA LYS A 101 3.79 26.41 -14.84
C LYS A 101 4.65 27.65 -15.05
N ASN A 102 5.10 27.87 -16.29
CA ASN A 102 5.82 29.07 -16.67
C ASN A 102 5.08 30.29 -16.11
N SER A 103 5.58 30.81 -14.99
CA SER A 103 5.03 31.98 -14.34
C SER A 103 5.72 33.20 -14.95
N GLU A 104 4.93 34.11 -15.47
CA GLU A 104 5.44 35.37 -16.07
C GLU A 104 5.98 36.33 -15.01
N SER A 105 5.75 36.06 -13.72
CA SER A 105 6.17 36.91 -12.60
C SER A 105 6.78 36.07 -11.44
N ALA A 106 7.82 36.63 -10.81
CA ALA A 106 8.45 36.06 -9.63
C ALA A 106 7.48 35.97 -8.41
N SER A 107 6.50 36.87 -8.33
CA SER A 107 5.43 36.83 -7.31
C SER A 107 4.47 35.68 -7.50
N ASP A 108 4.12 35.34 -8.74
CA ASP A 108 3.25 34.21 -9.08
C ASP A 108 3.97 32.88 -8.83
N LEU A 109 5.25 32.81 -9.14
CA LEU A 109 6.11 31.65 -8.85
C LEU A 109 6.17 31.41 -7.34
N LYS A 110 6.40 32.47 -6.57
CA LYS A 110 6.42 32.37 -5.09
C LYS A 110 5.08 31.96 -4.51
N ALA A 111 3.97 32.49 -5.03
CA ALA A 111 2.62 32.09 -4.62
C ALA A 111 2.33 30.63 -4.97
N GLN A 112 2.76 30.14 -6.14
CA GLN A 112 2.62 28.73 -6.52
C GLN A 112 3.46 27.78 -5.64
N ILE A 113 4.67 28.17 -5.25
CA ILE A 113 5.53 27.39 -4.36
C ILE A 113 4.95 27.36 -2.94
N LEU A 114 4.40 28.47 -2.46
CA LEU A 114 3.81 28.58 -1.12
C LEU A 114 2.41 27.93 -1.00
N SER A 115 1.64 27.92 -2.09
CA SER A 115 0.27 27.37 -2.08
C SER A 115 0.18 25.85 -2.29
N LYS A 116 1.23 25.21 -2.82
CA LYS A 116 1.34 23.78 -3.00
C LYS A 116 2.64 23.28 -2.37
N GLN A 117 2.55 22.73 -1.18
CA GLN A 117 3.54 21.75 -0.72
C GLN A 117 3.39 20.49 -1.59
N VAL A 118 3.94 20.54 -2.81
CA VAL A 118 4.00 19.36 -3.67
C VAL A 118 5.18 18.54 -3.19
N ILE A 119 4.87 17.50 -2.43
CA ILE A 119 5.88 16.55 -1.97
C ILE A 119 6.24 15.67 -3.15
N SER A 120 7.50 15.74 -3.53
CA SER A 120 8.04 14.97 -4.63
C SER A 120 8.10 13.48 -4.27
N CYS A 121 7.70 12.59 -5.20
CA CYS A 121 7.77 11.14 -4.98
C CYS A 121 9.19 10.58 -5.20
N ASP A 122 10.12 11.39 -5.70
CA ASP A 122 11.52 10.99 -5.94
C ASP A 122 12.44 11.31 -4.76
N GLU A 123 11.91 11.95 -3.71
CA GLU A 123 12.61 12.17 -2.46
C GLU A 123 12.18 11.16 -1.40
N VAL A 124 13.15 10.51 -0.77
CA VAL A 124 12.89 9.60 0.34
C VAL A 124 12.54 10.40 1.58
N ILE A 125 11.24 10.54 1.86
CA ILE A 125 10.73 11.31 3.01
C ILE A 125 11.13 10.67 4.34
N TRP A 126 11.17 9.34 4.39
CA TRP A 126 11.48 8.59 5.60
C TRP A 126 12.17 7.28 5.25
N SER A 127 13.24 6.98 5.99
CA SER A 127 13.98 5.72 5.87
C SER A 127 14.31 5.14 7.24
N PHE A 128 14.32 3.82 7.34
CA PHE A 128 14.70 3.07 8.51
C PHE A 128 15.89 2.17 8.16
N PHE A 129 17.03 2.35 8.82
CA PHE A 129 18.30 1.66 8.49
C PHE A 129 18.71 1.77 7.01
N GLY A 130 18.44 2.92 6.37
CA GLY A 130 18.78 3.12 4.95
C GLY A 130 17.78 2.52 3.96
N ILE A 131 16.71 1.84 4.42
CA ILE A 131 15.65 1.30 3.59
C ILE A 131 14.49 2.28 3.59
N SER A 132 14.04 2.71 2.40
CA SER A 132 12.91 3.65 2.29
C SER A 132 11.59 3.03 2.76
N ALA A 133 10.66 3.87 3.20
CA ALA A 133 9.31 3.44 3.56
C ALA A 133 8.61 2.68 2.43
N ALA A 134 8.81 3.10 1.17
CA ALA A 134 8.26 2.43 0.00
C ALA A 134 8.85 1.01 -0.19
N SER A 135 10.15 0.84 0.07
CA SER A 135 10.81 -0.47 0.01
C SER A 135 10.30 -1.41 1.11
N ILE A 136 10.16 -0.91 2.35
CA ILE A 136 9.58 -1.69 3.46
C ILE A 136 8.15 -2.12 3.11
N ASN A 137 7.33 -1.20 2.60
CA ASN A 137 5.96 -1.49 2.18
C ASN A 137 5.91 -2.54 1.07
N THR A 138 6.84 -2.50 0.10
CA THR A 138 6.96 -3.51 -0.97
C THR A 138 7.20 -4.89 -0.38
N LEU A 139 8.10 -5.03 0.58
CA LEU A 139 8.38 -6.30 1.25
C LEU A 139 7.17 -6.82 2.02
N VAL A 140 6.47 -5.95 2.76
CA VAL A 140 5.25 -6.33 3.50
C VAL A 140 4.17 -6.84 2.55
N LEU A 141 3.90 -6.13 1.46
CA LEU A 141 2.91 -6.53 0.46
C LEU A 141 3.30 -7.82 -0.27
N LEU A 142 4.59 -8.04 -0.53
CA LEU A 142 5.09 -9.28 -1.12
C LEU A 142 4.85 -10.48 -0.18
N VAL A 143 5.12 -10.31 1.10
CA VAL A 143 4.83 -11.33 2.11
C VAL A 143 3.34 -11.61 2.20
N ILE A 144 2.48 -10.58 2.21
CA ILE A 144 1.01 -10.73 2.19
C ILE A 144 0.58 -11.51 0.94
N PHE A 145 1.09 -11.13 -0.23
CA PHE A 145 0.76 -11.78 -1.51
C PHE A 145 1.09 -13.27 -1.49
N ILE A 146 2.32 -13.63 -1.11
CA ILE A 146 2.80 -15.03 -1.10
C ILE A 146 2.02 -15.85 -0.08
N LEU A 147 1.89 -15.38 1.16
CA LEU A 147 1.24 -16.13 2.22
C LEU A 147 -0.27 -16.26 1.97
N ASN A 148 -0.92 -15.24 1.41
CA ASN A 148 -2.33 -15.33 1.04
C ASN A 148 -2.56 -16.29 -0.12
N ALA A 149 -1.67 -16.33 -1.12
CA ALA A 149 -1.72 -17.33 -2.19
C ALA A 149 -1.58 -18.75 -1.63
N ILE A 150 -0.59 -19.01 -0.77
CA ILE A 150 -0.41 -20.32 -0.11
C ILE A 150 -1.65 -20.70 0.70
N TYR A 151 -2.24 -19.74 1.42
CA TYR A 151 -3.47 -19.96 2.19
C TYR A 151 -4.64 -20.37 1.29
N LEU A 152 -4.84 -19.67 0.17
CA LEU A 152 -5.87 -19.98 -0.82
C LEU A 152 -5.68 -21.39 -1.41
N PHE A 153 -4.48 -21.72 -1.87
CA PHE A 153 -4.20 -23.03 -2.45
C PHE A 153 -4.42 -24.15 -1.44
N LYS A 154 -3.96 -23.99 -0.21
CA LYS A 154 -4.06 -25.02 0.82
C LYS A 154 -5.49 -25.27 1.29
N ASN A 155 -6.31 -24.24 1.45
CA ASN A 155 -7.64 -24.37 2.03
C ASN A 155 -8.76 -24.53 0.99
N TYR A 156 -8.53 -24.11 -0.24
CA TYR A 156 -9.58 -24.09 -1.27
C TYR A 156 -9.19 -24.82 -2.56
N GLY A 157 -7.91 -24.95 -2.88
CA GLY A 157 -7.41 -25.68 -4.07
C GLY A 157 -7.68 -27.18 -4.01
N THR A 158 -7.46 -27.80 -2.85
CA THR A 158 -7.61 -29.26 -2.65
C THR A 158 -9.07 -29.73 -2.49
N LYS A 159 -10.04 -28.81 -2.31
CA LYS A 159 -11.47 -29.20 -2.23
C LYS A 159 -12.04 -29.66 -3.58
N LYS A 160 -11.45 -29.26 -4.69
CA LYS A 160 -11.92 -29.62 -6.03
C LYS A 160 -11.59 -31.09 -6.41
N GLU A 161 -10.49 -31.65 -5.86
CA GLU A 161 -10.09 -33.02 -6.13
C GLU A 161 -10.88 -34.09 -5.34
N LYS A 162 -11.53 -33.71 -4.22
CA LYS A 162 -12.30 -34.68 -3.41
C LYS A 162 -13.75 -34.85 -3.87
N ASN A 163 -14.21 -34.08 -4.84
CA ASN A 163 -15.59 -34.13 -5.36
C ASN A 163 -15.65 -34.60 -6.84
N VAL A 164 -14.59 -35.19 -7.37
CA VAL A 164 -14.50 -35.96 -8.61
C VAL A 164 -14.22 -37.41 -8.25
#